data_1fece4ae204adfbd00e5b6c0760600e3
#
_entry.id   1fece4ae204adfbd00e5b6c0760600e3
#
_cell.length_a   1.000
_cell.length_b   1.000
_cell.length_c   1.000
_cell.angle_alpha   90.00
_cell.angle_beta   90.00
_cell.angle_gamma   90.00
#
_symmetry.space_group_name_H-M   'P 1'
#
loop_
_entity.id
_entity.type
_entity.pdbx_description
1 polymer ?
#
loop_
_entity_poly.entity_id
_entity_poly.type
_entity_poly.pdbx_seq_one_letter_code
_entity_poly.pdbx_strand_id
1 'polypeptide(L)'
;MDLVTVGDVMIDVRVDSDGLEEGGDVHGRVLVRPGGSAANAAVWAAEVGARARVHGRIGSDVAGALLRDELISRGVEPALAIDPAADTGTMLVVHEPRERSMVADRGAGGRLSPQDLPERLDAGAVLVSGYSLLFEPTSAAGVAALERANARFVAVDAASWPMIRSFGVDRFFESCERATMLLANSREAEELTGLRGDHAFDELARRFPVVCLKLGDEGALMSWEGLVIRNTTDAVREKDPTGAGDAFNGVLLASLVAGRSPGDAIAAVFETYAAVHGK
;
A
#
# COMPACT_ATOMS: atom_id res chain seq x y z
N MET A 1 -3.92 -16.61 -8.79
CA MET A 1 -4.18 -15.73 -7.64
C MET A 1 -5.25 -14.73 -8.01
N ASP A 2 -6.00 -14.24 -7.01
CA ASP A 2 -6.94 -13.17 -7.22
C ASP A 2 -6.20 -11.82 -7.11
N LEU A 3 -5.34 -11.67 -6.08
CA LEU A 3 -4.45 -10.53 -5.93
C LEU A 3 -2.99 -10.98 -5.71
N VAL A 4 -2.07 -10.33 -6.41
CA VAL A 4 -0.63 -10.36 -6.12
C VAL A 4 -0.19 -8.95 -5.73
N THR A 5 0.50 -8.81 -4.62
CA THR A 5 1.11 -7.54 -4.19
C THR A 5 2.62 -7.63 -4.23
N VAL A 6 3.28 -6.52 -4.56
CA VAL A 6 4.76 -6.43 -4.63
C VAL A 6 5.21 -5.20 -3.86
N GLY A 7 6.09 -5.39 -2.88
CA GLY A 7 6.66 -4.28 -2.11
C GLY A 7 7.03 -4.61 -0.67
N ASP A 8 6.85 -3.63 0.20
CA ASP A 8 7.32 -3.69 1.57
C ASP A 8 6.57 -4.72 2.42
N VAL A 9 7.36 -5.51 3.13
CA VAL A 9 6.98 -6.42 4.21
C VAL A 9 7.92 -6.12 5.37
N MET A 10 7.40 -5.56 6.46
CA MET A 10 8.23 -5.03 7.54
C MET A 10 7.52 -5.12 8.90
N ILE A 11 8.25 -4.84 9.97
CA ILE A 11 7.69 -4.71 11.30
C ILE A 11 7.36 -3.25 11.58
N ASP A 12 6.15 -2.99 12.08
CA ASP A 12 5.74 -1.71 12.61
C ASP A 12 5.87 -1.72 14.14
N VAL A 13 6.73 -0.87 14.66
CA VAL A 13 6.88 -0.60 16.09
C VAL A 13 6.20 0.72 16.40
N ARG A 14 5.10 0.64 17.12
CA ARG A 14 4.30 1.80 17.52
C ARG A 14 4.53 2.13 18.97
N VAL A 15 4.84 3.38 19.25
CA VAL A 15 5.04 3.92 20.59
C VAL A 15 3.98 5.00 20.85
N ASP A 16 3.18 4.80 21.89
CA ASP A 16 2.24 5.78 22.41
C ASP A 16 2.79 6.29 23.75
N SER A 17 3.19 7.55 23.84
CA SER A 17 3.73 8.19 25.04
C SER A 17 3.25 9.64 25.18
N ASP A 18 3.37 10.20 26.37
CA ASP A 18 3.07 11.61 26.63
C ASP A 18 4.18 12.57 26.14
N GLY A 19 5.22 12.05 25.52
CA GLY A 19 6.38 12.72 24.98
C GLY A 19 7.65 11.92 25.26
N LEU A 20 8.72 12.23 24.53
CA LEU A 20 10.05 11.69 24.77
C LEU A 20 10.86 12.70 25.59
N GLU A 21 11.65 12.22 26.55
CA GLU A 21 12.52 13.04 27.38
C GLU A 21 13.96 12.93 26.87
N GLU A 22 14.61 14.04 26.56
CA GLU A 22 16.00 14.04 26.11
C GLU A 22 16.93 13.55 27.24
N GLY A 23 17.59 12.42 27.00
CA GLY A 23 18.50 11.81 27.98
C GLY A 23 17.81 11.13 29.17
N GLY A 24 16.48 11.00 29.14
CA GLY A 24 15.67 10.39 30.20
C GLY A 24 14.91 9.14 29.76
N ASP A 25 14.28 8.48 30.72
CA ASP A 25 13.39 7.33 30.51
C ASP A 25 11.93 7.79 30.64
N VAL A 26 11.08 7.35 29.71
CA VAL A 26 9.65 7.61 29.76
C VAL A 26 8.87 6.31 29.75
N HIS A 27 7.71 6.30 30.40
CA HIS A 27 6.77 5.20 30.29
C HIS A 27 5.82 5.42 29.11
N GLY A 28 5.50 4.35 28.37
CA GLY A 28 4.59 4.39 27.25
C GLY A 28 4.11 2.99 26.89
N ARG A 29 3.22 2.92 25.91
CA ARG A 29 2.78 1.67 25.33
C ARG A 29 3.57 1.41 24.04
N VAL A 30 4.20 0.24 23.96
CA VAL A 30 4.91 -0.20 22.76
C VAL A 30 4.16 -1.40 22.17
N LEU A 31 3.80 -1.29 20.89
CA LEU A 31 3.17 -2.35 20.14
C LEU A 31 4.07 -2.71 18.96
N VAL A 32 4.30 -4.01 18.78
CA VAL A 32 5.01 -4.55 17.60
C VAL A 32 3.98 -5.30 16.77
N ARG A 33 3.87 -4.94 15.51
CA ARG A 33 2.90 -5.52 14.58
C ARG A 33 3.53 -5.79 13.22
N PRO A 34 3.04 -6.79 12.50
CA PRO A 34 3.30 -6.93 11.07
C PRO A 34 2.80 -5.70 10.32
N GLY A 35 3.55 -5.27 9.32
CA GLY A 35 3.26 -4.10 8.50
C GLY A 35 3.91 -4.19 7.13
N GLY A 36 3.99 -3.04 6.47
CA GLY A 36 4.41 -2.91 5.08
C GLY A 36 3.22 -2.83 4.13
N SER A 37 3.24 -1.84 3.24
CA SER A 37 2.11 -1.51 2.38
C SER A 37 1.64 -2.70 1.52
N ALA A 38 2.57 -3.45 0.91
CA ALA A 38 2.23 -4.61 0.09
C ALA A 38 1.65 -5.76 0.94
N ALA A 39 2.22 -6.01 2.13
CA ALA A 39 1.72 -7.03 3.06
C ALA A 39 0.33 -6.68 3.58
N ASN A 40 0.12 -5.43 4.01
CA ASN A 40 -1.17 -4.96 4.49
C ASN A 40 -2.27 -5.10 3.43
N ALA A 41 -2.01 -4.67 2.18
CA ALA A 41 -2.98 -4.79 1.10
C ALA A 41 -3.34 -6.26 0.81
N ALA A 42 -2.36 -7.18 0.85
CA ALA A 42 -2.60 -8.61 0.68
C ALA A 42 -3.47 -9.19 1.81
N VAL A 43 -3.18 -8.80 3.07
CA VAL A 43 -3.96 -9.23 4.25
C VAL A 43 -5.42 -8.76 4.12
N TRP A 44 -5.66 -7.50 3.78
CA TRP A 44 -7.01 -6.97 3.63
C TRP A 44 -7.78 -7.63 2.47
N ALA A 45 -7.10 -7.98 1.38
CA ALA A 45 -7.71 -8.76 0.31
C ALA A 45 -8.10 -10.17 0.78
N ALA A 46 -7.24 -10.83 1.56
CA ALA A 46 -7.54 -12.15 2.13
C ALA A 46 -8.70 -12.10 3.13
N GLU A 47 -8.83 -11.02 3.93
CA GLU A 47 -9.91 -10.81 4.89
C GLU A 47 -11.30 -10.79 4.21
N VAL A 48 -11.38 -10.33 2.96
CA VAL A 48 -12.61 -10.37 2.17
C VAL A 48 -12.72 -11.60 1.25
N GLY A 49 -11.90 -12.62 1.51
CA GLY A 49 -11.97 -13.95 0.89
C GLY A 49 -11.21 -14.10 -0.42
N ALA A 50 -10.37 -13.14 -0.82
CA ALA A 50 -9.52 -13.28 -2.00
C ALA A 50 -8.30 -14.16 -1.70
N ARG A 51 -7.84 -14.92 -2.70
CA ARG A 51 -6.55 -15.62 -2.66
C ARG A 51 -5.45 -14.61 -2.96
N ALA A 52 -4.73 -14.19 -1.92
CA ALA A 52 -3.70 -13.17 -2.01
C ALA A 52 -2.29 -13.77 -1.87
N ARG A 53 -1.34 -13.20 -2.61
CA ARG A 53 0.10 -13.49 -2.52
C ARG A 53 0.86 -12.18 -2.43
N VAL A 54 1.88 -12.14 -1.56
CA VAL A 54 2.78 -10.99 -1.46
C VAL A 54 4.19 -11.38 -1.87
N HIS A 55 4.80 -10.60 -2.77
CA HIS A 55 6.22 -10.63 -3.08
C HIS A 55 6.92 -9.49 -2.37
N GLY A 56 7.96 -9.81 -1.63
CA GLY A 56 8.77 -8.88 -0.87
C GLY A 56 10.12 -9.48 -0.51
N ARG A 57 10.91 -8.78 0.30
CA ARG A 57 12.19 -9.28 0.78
C ARG A 57 12.32 -9.01 2.27
N ILE A 58 12.73 -10.02 3.04
CA ILE A 58 12.90 -9.99 4.49
C ILE A 58 14.28 -10.51 4.86
N GLY A 59 14.72 -10.21 6.07
CA GLY A 59 15.95 -10.78 6.64
C GLY A 59 15.78 -12.24 7.07
N SER A 60 16.91 -12.91 7.37
CA SER A 60 16.93 -14.25 7.96
C SER A 60 16.86 -14.19 9.50
N ASP A 61 16.14 -13.22 10.04
CA ASP A 61 16.01 -12.92 11.46
C ASP A 61 14.65 -13.34 12.03
N VAL A 62 14.48 -13.13 13.34
CA VAL A 62 13.22 -13.45 14.04
C VAL A 62 12.05 -12.63 13.52
N ALA A 63 12.29 -11.37 13.13
CA ALA A 63 11.27 -10.49 12.59
C ALA A 63 10.74 -11.00 11.26
N GLY A 64 11.63 -11.45 10.36
CA GLY A 64 11.25 -12.06 9.09
C GLY A 64 10.46 -13.36 9.25
N ALA A 65 10.84 -14.20 10.22
CA ALA A 65 10.10 -15.41 10.54
C ALA A 65 8.68 -15.07 11.05
N LEU A 66 8.55 -14.12 11.95
CA LEU A 66 7.27 -13.65 12.49
C LEU A 66 6.36 -13.11 11.39
N LEU A 67 6.89 -12.29 10.48
CA LEU A 67 6.12 -11.75 9.36
C LEU A 67 5.59 -12.82 8.43
N ARG A 68 6.43 -13.79 8.09
CA ARG A 68 6.02 -14.91 7.23
C ARG A 68 4.90 -15.74 7.88
N ASP A 69 5.06 -16.07 9.17
CA ASP A 69 4.08 -16.89 9.89
C ASP A 69 2.75 -16.14 10.08
N GLU A 70 2.79 -14.82 10.31
CA GLU A 70 1.60 -13.99 10.40
C GLU A 70 0.88 -13.91 9.05
N LEU A 71 1.57 -13.71 7.94
CA LEU A 71 0.97 -13.72 6.60
C LEU A 71 0.23 -15.03 6.32
N ILE A 72 0.88 -16.16 6.64
CA ILE A 72 0.25 -17.49 6.52
C ILE A 72 -0.99 -17.59 7.39
N SER A 73 -0.93 -17.14 8.64
CA SER A 73 -2.05 -17.18 9.58
C SER A 73 -3.25 -16.36 9.13
N ARG A 74 -2.98 -15.28 8.35
CA ARG A 74 -3.98 -14.40 7.73
C ARG A 74 -4.46 -14.87 6.35
N GLY A 75 -4.05 -16.06 5.91
CA GLY A 75 -4.46 -16.63 4.63
C GLY A 75 -3.76 -16.02 3.40
N VAL A 76 -2.65 -15.30 3.61
CA VAL A 76 -1.82 -14.75 2.52
C VAL A 76 -0.68 -15.72 2.22
N GLU A 77 -0.41 -15.97 0.95
CA GLU A 77 0.75 -16.75 0.50
C GLU A 77 2.00 -15.86 0.46
N PRO A 78 3.00 -16.07 1.32
CA PRO A 78 4.22 -15.29 1.32
C PRO A 78 5.22 -15.83 0.29
N ALA A 79 5.49 -15.06 -0.76
CA ALA A 79 6.55 -15.31 -1.74
C ALA A 79 7.72 -14.35 -1.46
N LEU A 80 8.41 -14.59 -0.34
CA LEU A 80 9.41 -13.68 0.21
C LEU A 80 10.83 -14.17 -0.10
N ALA A 81 11.64 -13.29 -0.69
CA ALA A 81 13.09 -13.49 -0.77
C ALA A 81 13.71 -13.28 0.61
N ILE A 82 14.72 -14.10 0.94
CA ILE A 82 15.44 -14.04 2.22
C ILE A 82 16.81 -13.39 1.98
N ASP A 83 17.09 -12.30 2.68
CA ASP A 83 18.42 -11.68 2.69
C ASP A 83 19.21 -12.15 3.91
N PRO A 84 20.34 -12.89 3.71
CA PRO A 84 21.17 -13.33 4.83
C PRO A 84 22.10 -12.23 5.38
N ALA A 85 22.17 -11.07 4.73
CA ALA A 85 23.12 -10.01 5.02
C ALA A 85 22.43 -8.68 5.46
N ALA A 86 21.10 -8.70 5.63
CA ALA A 86 20.36 -7.55 6.14
C ALA A 86 19.22 -8.01 7.03
N ASP A 87 18.94 -7.23 8.06
CA ASP A 87 17.80 -7.45 8.94
C ASP A 87 16.48 -7.09 8.24
N THR A 88 15.38 -7.64 8.72
CA THR A 88 14.04 -7.31 8.25
C THR A 88 13.73 -5.85 8.50
N GLY A 89 13.10 -5.19 7.51
CA GLY A 89 12.72 -3.79 7.62
C GLY A 89 11.84 -3.50 8.83
N THR A 90 12.03 -2.33 9.43
CA THR A 90 11.28 -1.88 10.61
C THR A 90 10.86 -0.43 10.45
N MET A 91 9.60 -0.15 10.75
CA MET A 91 9.05 1.20 10.87
C MET A 91 8.79 1.51 12.34
N LEU A 92 9.43 2.56 12.86
CA LEU A 92 9.11 3.12 14.16
C LEU A 92 8.12 4.25 13.98
N VAL A 93 6.99 4.19 14.68
CA VAL A 93 5.97 5.24 14.73
C VAL A 93 5.82 5.70 16.17
N VAL A 94 6.19 6.94 16.45
CA VAL A 94 6.04 7.56 17.77
C VAL A 94 4.85 8.50 17.71
N HIS A 95 3.85 8.22 18.53
CA HIS A 95 2.69 9.07 18.74
C HIS A 95 2.87 9.88 20.01
N GLU A 96 2.85 11.18 19.87
CA GLU A 96 2.81 12.15 20.95
C GLU A 96 1.46 12.89 20.92
N PRO A 97 1.02 13.58 21.98
CA PRO A 97 -0.31 14.16 22.06
C PRO A 97 -0.69 15.13 20.91
N ARG A 98 0.30 15.68 20.21
CA ARG A 98 0.11 16.66 19.12
C ARG A 98 0.76 16.29 17.81
N GLU A 99 1.66 15.32 17.82
CA GLU A 99 2.53 15.01 16.68
C GLU A 99 2.70 13.51 16.48
N ARG A 100 3.10 13.14 15.28
CA ARG A 100 3.50 11.79 14.93
C ARG A 100 4.81 11.84 14.18
N SER A 101 5.82 11.18 14.73
CA SER A 101 7.12 11.00 14.10
C SER A 101 7.26 9.58 13.57
N MET A 102 7.90 9.43 12.42
CA MET A 102 8.11 8.13 11.79
C MET A 102 9.56 8.00 11.36
N VAL A 103 10.15 6.83 11.65
CA VAL A 103 11.50 6.46 11.19
C VAL A 103 11.41 5.10 10.52
N ALA A 104 11.80 5.03 9.26
CA ALA A 104 11.82 3.79 8.49
C ALA A 104 13.25 3.31 8.28
N ASP A 105 13.55 2.12 8.75
CA ASP A 105 14.66 1.32 8.25
C ASP A 105 14.10 0.25 7.32
N ARG A 106 14.37 0.36 6.04
CA ARG A 106 13.84 -0.58 5.05
C ARG A 106 14.52 -1.94 5.08
N GLY A 107 15.70 -2.03 5.69
CA GLY A 107 16.45 -3.28 5.86
C GLY A 107 16.53 -4.11 4.57
N ALA A 108 16.26 -5.39 4.67
CA ALA A 108 16.19 -6.32 3.55
C ALA A 108 15.16 -5.90 2.48
N GLY A 109 14.01 -5.33 2.88
CA GLY A 109 12.99 -4.82 1.97
C GLY A 109 13.51 -3.75 1.01
N GLY A 110 14.45 -2.91 1.48
CA GLY A 110 15.13 -1.91 0.65
C GLY A 110 16.09 -2.49 -0.40
N ARG A 111 16.27 -3.80 -0.44
CA ARG A 111 17.09 -4.54 -1.40
C ARG A 111 16.28 -5.45 -2.32
N LEU A 112 14.95 -5.32 -2.32
CA LEU A 112 14.11 -6.05 -3.26
C LEU A 112 14.57 -5.77 -4.69
N SER A 113 14.76 -6.83 -5.45
CA SER A 113 15.36 -6.77 -6.80
C SER A 113 14.52 -7.53 -7.82
N PRO A 114 14.69 -7.29 -9.13
CA PRO A 114 13.98 -8.03 -10.17
C PRO A 114 14.21 -9.55 -10.13
N GLN A 115 15.33 -10.01 -9.56
CA GLN A 115 15.68 -11.43 -9.41
C GLN A 115 14.85 -12.11 -8.32
N ASP A 116 14.29 -11.35 -7.38
CA ASP A 116 13.42 -11.88 -6.33
C ASP A 116 11.98 -12.14 -6.81
N LEU A 117 11.67 -11.69 -8.04
CA LEU A 117 10.35 -11.84 -8.65
C LEU A 117 10.35 -12.92 -9.73
N PRO A 118 9.26 -13.68 -9.89
CA PRO A 118 9.13 -14.61 -11.01
C PRO A 118 9.10 -13.85 -12.35
N GLU A 119 9.35 -14.55 -13.44
CA GLU A 119 9.31 -13.97 -14.80
C GLU A 119 7.89 -13.50 -15.20
N ARG A 120 6.85 -14.02 -14.52
CA ARG A 120 5.46 -13.69 -14.78
C ARG A 120 4.65 -13.69 -13.48
N LEU A 121 3.83 -12.66 -13.31
CA LEU A 121 2.91 -12.48 -12.19
C LEU A 121 1.48 -12.69 -12.68
N ASP A 122 0.97 -13.91 -12.57
CA ASP A 122 -0.39 -14.28 -13.02
C ASP A 122 -1.40 -14.07 -11.87
N ALA A 123 -2.33 -13.12 -12.07
CA ALA A 123 -3.39 -12.81 -11.12
C ALA A 123 -4.60 -12.11 -11.76
N GLY A 124 -5.69 -11.98 -11.02
CA GLY A 124 -6.79 -11.07 -11.37
C GLY A 124 -6.36 -9.60 -11.30
N ALA A 125 -5.57 -9.27 -10.26
CA ALA A 125 -4.93 -7.99 -10.09
C ALA A 125 -3.47 -8.14 -9.59
N VAL A 126 -2.59 -7.25 -10.05
CA VAL A 126 -1.23 -7.06 -9.49
C VAL A 126 -1.16 -5.64 -8.95
N LEU A 127 -0.81 -5.49 -7.67
CA LEU A 127 -0.59 -4.21 -7.01
C LEU A 127 0.89 -4.02 -6.71
N VAL A 128 1.49 -2.98 -7.26
CA VAL A 128 2.85 -2.57 -6.90
C VAL A 128 2.78 -1.38 -5.95
N SER A 129 3.41 -1.51 -4.79
CA SER A 129 3.55 -0.41 -3.85
C SER A 129 4.42 0.69 -4.45
N GLY A 130 3.95 1.94 -4.41
CA GLY A 130 4.73 3.09 -4.85
C GLY A 130 6.03 3.26 -4.07
N TYR A 131 6.09 2.80 -2.83
CA TYR A 131 7.34 2.78 -2.08
C TYR A 131 8.44 1.98 -2.77
N SER A 132 8.09 0.90 -3.49
CA SER A 132 9.05 0.13 -4.27
C SER A 132 9.49 0.85 -5.54
N LEU A 133 8.65 1.70 -6.13
CA LEU A 133 8.98 2.51 -7.31
C LEU A 133 9.79 3.75 -6.95
N LEU A 134 9.47 4.40 -5.83
CA LEU A 134 10.00 5.69 -5.41
C LEU A 134 11.34 5.65 -4.65
N PHE A 135 11.89 4.46 -4.45
CA PHE A 135 13.12 4.27 -3.68
C PHE A 135 14.14 3.45 -4.47
N GLU A 136 15.34 3.99 -4.63
CA GLU A 136 16.48 3.23 -5.17
C GLU A 136 17.12 2.37 -4.06
N PRO A 137 17.45 1.10 -4.30
CA PRO A 137 17.47 0.40 -5.59
C PRO A 137 16.19 -0.39 -5.93
N THR A 138 15.12 -0.33 -5.11
CA THR A 138 13.90 -1.15 -5.33
C THR A 138 13.07 -0.73 -6.54
N SER A 139 13.31 0.45 -7.11
CA SER A 139 12.58 0.96 -8.28
C SER A 139 12.65 0.01 -9.46
N ALA A 140 13.81 -0.62 -9.68
CA ALA A 140 13.97 -1.64 -10.72
C ALA A 140 13.07 -2.88 -10.49
N ALA A 141 12.86 -3.29 -9.24
CA ALA A 141 11.95 -4.39 -8.92
C ALA A 141 10.48 -3.99 -9.12
N GLY A 142 10.12 -2.77 -8.74
CA GLY A 142 8.79 -2.22 -8.97
C GLY A 142 8.43 -2.17 -10.46
N VAL A 143 9.32 -1.65 -11.29
CA VAL A 143 9.16 -1.61 -12.77
C VAL A 143 9.07 -3.03 -13.33
N ALA A 144 9.98 -3.94 -12.93
CA ALA A 144 9.94 -5.33 -13.39
C ALA A 144 8.64 -6.04 -12.98
N ALA A 145 8.06 -5.73 -11.82
CA ALA A 145 6.78 -6.27 -11.40
C ALA A 145 5.64 -5.81 -12.33
N LEU A 146 5.62 -4.54 -12.72
CA LEU A 146 4.64 -4.00 -13.68
C LEU A 146 4.81 -4.62 -15.08
N GLU A 147 6.05 -4.79 -15.54
CA GLU A 147 6.34 -5.41 -16.84
C GLU A 147 5.94 -6.89 -16.90
N ARG A 148 6.13 -7.63 -15.78
CA ARG A 148 5.83 -9.06 -15.66
C ARG A 148 4.39 -9.35 -15.27
N ALA A 149 3.61 -8.31 -14.96
CA ALA A 149 2.22 -8.46 -14.59
C ALA A 149 1.37 -8.99 -15.76
N ASN A 150 0.69 -10.11 -15.53
CA ASN A 150 -0.32 -10.67 -16.41
C ASN A 150 -1.64 -10.72 -15.65
N ALA A 151 -2.34 -9.59 -15.64
CA ALA A 151 -3.52 -9.36 -14.83
C ALA A 151 -4.52 -8.45 -15.56
N ARG A 152 -5.78 -8.54 -15.14
CA ARG A 152 -6.82 -7.59 -15.60
C ARG A 152 -6.54 -6.18 -15.10
N PHE A 153 -6.07 -6.07 -13.84
CA PHE A 153 -5.72 -4.80 -13.21
C PHE A 153 -4.23 -4.81 -12.84
N VAL A 154 -3.46 -3.94 -13.47
CA VAL A 154 -2.06 -3.68 -13.11
C VAL A 154 -2.06 -2.34 -12.38
N ALA A 155 -2.08 -2.40 -11.05
CA ALA A 155 -2.31 -1.27 -10.18
C ALA A 155 -1.01 -0.78 -9.54
N VAL A 156 -0.90 0.54 -9.39
CA VAL A 156 0.12 1.21 -8.59
C VAL A 156 -0.57 2.02 -7.49
N ASP A 157 -0.12 1.88 -6.25
CA ASP A 157 -0.42 2.84 -5.18
C ASP A 157 0.63 3.93 -5.18
N ALA A 158 0.23 5.20 -5.23
CA ALA A 158 1.15 6.34 -5.29
C ALA A 158 2.01 6.51 -4.02
N ALA A 159 1.55 5.95 -2.91
CA ALA A 159 2.20 5.77 -1.61
C ALA A 159 2.53 7.05 -0.82
N SER A 160 3.35 7.97 -1.35
CA SER A 160 3.91 9.06 -0.54
C SER A 160 4.22 10.30 -1.36
N TRP A 161 3.43 11.38 -1.18
CA TRP A 161 3.64 12.64 -1.87
C TRP A 161 5.05 13.27 -1.66
N PRO A 162 5.70 13.19 -0.47
CA PRO A 162 7.05 13.71 -0.31
C PRO A 162 8.09 12.91 -1.11
N MET A 163 7.89 11.58 -1.20
CA MET A 163 8.78 10.73 -1.98
C MET A 163 8.58 10.93 -3.48
N ILE A 164 7.34 11.13 -3.95
CA ILE A 164 7.05 11.49 -5.36
C ILE A 164 7.81 12.76 -5.73
N ARG A 165 7.75 13.80 -4.88
CA ARG A 165 8.48 15.06 -5.08
C ARG A 165 9.98 14.84 -5.18
N SER A 166 10.54 14.04 -4.28
CA SER A 166 11.98 13.75 -4.24
C SER A 166 12.45 12.91 -5.43
N PHE A 167 11.63 11.94 -5.83
CA PHE A 167 11.93 11.04 -6.96
C PHE A 167 11.77 11.73 -8.31
N GLY A 168 10.81 12.65 -8.42
CA GLY A 168 10.43 13.37 -9.63
C GLY A 168 9.18 12.80 -10.28
N VAL A 169 8.21 13.70 -10.54
CA VAL A 169 6.89 13.35 -11.09
C VAL A 169 6.99 12.66 -12.44
N ASP A 170 7.82 13.20 -13.35
CA ASP A 170 8.00 12.61 -14.68
C ASP A 170 8.57 11.20 -14.59
N ARG A 171 9.57 11.01 -13.74
CA ARG A 171 10.16 9.69 -13.48
C ARG A 171 9.17 8.69 -12.87
N PHE A 172 8.28 9.17 -12.00
CA PHE A 172 7.20 8.32 -11.47
C PHE A 172 6.27 7.85 -12.59
N PHE A 173 5.83 8.76 -13.47
CA PHE A 173 4.98 8.39 -14.60
C PHE A 173 5.68 7.43 -15.58
N GLU A 174 6.95 7.64 -15.87
CA GLU A 174 7.76 6.70 -16.67
C GLU A 174 7.80 5.31 -16.02
N SER A 175 8.01 5.25 -14.70
CA SER A 175 8.03 3.99 -13.96
C SER A 175 6.67 3.27 -13.97
N CYS A 176 5.57 4.02 -14.16
CA CYS A 176 4.20 3.51 -14.17
C CYS A 176 3.65 3.23 -15.57
N GLU A 177 4.44 3.30 -16.64
CA GLU A 177 3.98 3.18 -18.04
C GLU A 177 3.15 1.91 -18.31
N ARG A 178 3.45 0.82 -17.61
CA ARG A 178 2.73 -0.46 -17.72
C ARG A 178 1.51 -0.57 -16.81
N ALA A 179 1.29 0.40 -15.93
CA ALA A 179 0.14 0.38 -15.03
C ALA A 179 -1.15 0.73 -15.76
N THR A 180 -2.21 0.00 -15.47
CA THR A 180 -3.58 0.27 -15.99
C THR A 180 -4.45 0.97 -14.95
N MET A 181 -4.00 1.01 -13.69
CA MET A 181 -4.74 1.59 -12.59
C MET A 181 -3.81 2.35 -11.63
N LEU A 182 -4.18 3.59 -11.32
CA LEU A 182 -3.53 4.39 -10.28
C LEU A 182 -4.46 4.52 -9.08
N LEU A 183 -3.91 4.22 -7.89
CA LEU A 183 -4.52 4.44 -6.58
C LEU A 183 -3.77 5.56 -5.88
N ALA A 184 -4.44 6.64 -5.51
CA ALA A 184 -3.80 7.78 -4.87
C ALA A 184 -4.73 8.45 -3.86
N ASN A 185 -4.19 9.21 -2.91
CA ASN A 185 -4.96 10.13 -2.12
C ASN A 185 -4.89 11.57 -2.69
N SER A 186 -5.65 12.50 -2.10
CA SER A 186 -5.73 13.88 -2.59
C SER A 186 -4.37 14.59 -2.63
N ARG A 187 -3.47 14.34 -1.66
CA ARG A 187 -2.14 14.97 -1.61
C ARG A 187 -1.18 14.41 -2.66
N GLU A 188 -1.27 13.11 -2.89
CA GLU A 188 -0.50 12.42 -3.94
C GLU A 188 -0.95 12.89 -5.31
N ALA A 189 -2.26 13.01 -5.54
CA ALA A 189 -2.82 13.55 -6.77
C ALA A 189 -2.40 15.01 -7.01
N GLU A 190 -2.42 15.85 -5.97
CA GLU A 190 -1.91 17.24 -6.05
C GLU A 190 -0.41 17.27 -6.41
N GLU A 191 0.42 16.42 -5.81
CA GLU A 191 1.84 16.36 -6.11
C GLU A 191 2.11 15.89 -7.54
N LEU A 192 1.35 14.89 -8.02
CA LEU A 192 1.51 14.33 -9.37
C LEU A 192 1.06 15.28 -10.49
N THR A 193 0.12 16.18 -10.21
CA THR A 193 -0.51 17.00 -11.26
C THR A 193 -0.30 18.48 -11.10
N GLY A 194 0.05 18.95 -9.91
CA GLY A 194 0.04 20.37 -9.55
C GLY A 194 -1.38 20.96 -9.42
N LEU A 195 -2.43 20.12 -9.52
CA LEU A 195 -3.84 20.51 -9.49
C LEU A 195 -4.52 19.93 -8.25
N ARG A 196 -5.75 20.39 -7.94
CA ARG A 196 -6.52 19.94 -6.78
C ARG A 196 -7.89 19.42 -7.17
N GLY A 197 -8.45 18.55 -6.29
CA GLY A 197 -9.82 18.07 -6.41
C GLY A 197 -10.09 17.39 -7.75
N ASP A 198 -11.24 17.70 -8.34
CA ASP A 198 -11.69 17.09 -9.58
C ASP A 198 -10.74 17.38 -10.77
N HIS A 199 -10.03 18.53 -10.75
CA HIS A 199 -9.04 18.84 -11.80
C HIS A 199 -7.82 17.91 -11.74
N ALA A 200 -7.34 17.56 -10.55
CA ALA A 200 -6.27 16.58 -10.39
C ALA A 200 -6.73 15.19 -10.85
N PHE A 201 -7.96 14.81 -10.49
CA PHE A 201 -8.56 13.55 -10.92
C PHE A 201 -8.66 13.48 -12.46
N ASP A 202 -9.20 14.52 -13.11
CA ASP A 202 -9.35 14.57 -14.55
C ASP A 202 -8.01 14.47 -15.29
N GLU A 203 -6.97 15.11 -14.75
CA GLU A 203 -5.62 15.03 -15.34
C GLU A 203 -5.04 13.62 -15.23
N LEU A 204 -5.19 12.96 -14.08
CA LEU A 204 -4.76 11.57 -13.90
C LEU A 204 -5.58 10.60 -14.77
N ALA A 205 -6.89 10.81 -14.90
CA ALA A 205 -7.78 9.99 -15.73
C ALA A 205 -7.48 10.07 -17.24
N ARG A 206 -6.73 11.09 -17.68
CA ARG A 206 -6.20 11.14 -19.06
C ARG A 206 -4.97 10.26 -19.24
N ARG A 207 -4.25 9.95 -18.16
CA ARG A 207 -3.00 9.20 -18.19
C ARG A 207 -3.18 7.71 -17.90
N PHE A 208 -4.14 7.37 -17.04
CA PHE A 208 -4.41 5.99 -16.65
C PHE A 208 -5.81 5.56 -17.04
N PRO A 209 -5.99 4.33 -17.57
CA PRO A 209 -7.32 3.77 -17.88
C PRO A 209 -8.27 3.80 -16.69
N VAL A 210 -7.74 3.56 -15.48
CA VAL A 210 -8.50 3.61 -14.23
C VAL A 210 -7.72 4.43 -13.20
N VAL A 211 -8.40 5.37 -12.57
CA VAL A 211 -7.88 6.15 -11.44
C VAL A 211 -8.84 6.00 -10.27
N CYS A 212 -8.35 5.74 -9.08
CA CYS A 212 -9.15 5.82 -7.86
C CYS A 212 -8.49 6.77 -6.86
N LEU A 213 -9.17 7.89 -6.55
CA LEU A 213 -8.74 8.84 -5.54
C LEU A 213 -9.45 8.56 -4.22
N LYS A 214 -8.65 8.37 -3.19
CA LYS A 214 -9.06 8.24 -1.78
C LYS A 214 -9.21 9.63 -1.20
N LEU A 215 -10.43 10.02 -0.79
CA LEU A 215 -10.77 11.36 -0.32
C LEU A 215 -10.94 11.43 1.21
N GLY A 216 -10.49 10.40 1.94
CA GLY A 216 -10.64 10.30 3.39
C GLY A 216 -12.12 10.16 3.78
N ASP A 217 -12.60 11.04 4.66
CA ASP A 217 -13.98 11.06 5.13
C ASP A 217 -15.00 11.49 4.06
N GLU A 218 -14.55 12.06 2.94
CA GLU A 218 -15.42 12.37 1.80
C GLU A 218 -15.66 11.17 0.87
N GLY A 219 -15.01 10.02 1.12
CA GLY A 219 -15.19 8.81 0.33
C GLY A 219 -14.14 8.59 -0.76
N ALA A 220 -14.55 8.29 -1.98
CA ALA A 220 -13.65 8.05 -3.10
C ALA A 220 -14.24 8.44 -4.45
N LEU A 221 -13.35 8.77 -5.40
CA LEU A 221 -13.65 8.98 -6.82
C LEU A 221 -12.95 7.89 -7.63
N MET A 222 -13.63 7.36 -8.64
CA MET A 222 -13.04 6.38 -9.55
C MET A 222 -13.43 6.67 -11.00
N SER A 223 -12.44 6.69 -11.90
CA SER A 223 -12.69 6.65 -13.36
C SER A 223 -12.85 5.19 -13.80
N TRP A 224 -13.85 4.92 -14.59
CA TRP A 224 -14.12 3.57 -15.10
C TRP A 224 -14.84 3.63 -16.44
N GLU A 225 -14.19 3.16 -17.50
CA GLU A 225 -14.78 3.10 -18.85
C GLU A 225 -15.41 4.45 -19.32
N GLY A 226 -14.72 5.55 -19.00
CA GLY A 226 -15.16 6.91 -19.35
C GLY A 226 -16.23 7.51 -18.41
N LEU A 227 -16.64 6.77 -17.38
CA LEU A 227 -17.55 7.25 -16.34
C LEU A 227 -16.76 7.70 -15.10
N VAL A 228 -17.32 8.64 -14.34
CA VAL A 228 -16.84 9.00 -13.01
C VAL A 228 -17.81 8.48 -11.96
N ILE A 229 -17.30 7.64 -11.09
CA ILE A 229 -18.04 7.06 -9.98
C ILE A 229 -17.60 7.74 -8.71
N ARG A 230 -18.53 8.36 -8.00
CA ARG A 230 -18.31 8.96 -6.69
C ARG A 230 -19.06 8.13 -5.65
N ASN A 231 -18.36 7.69 -4.62
CA ASN A 231 -18.97 7.05 -3.48
C ASN A 231 -18.61 7.87 -2.23
N THR A 232 -19.62 8.36 -1.54
CA THR A 232 -19.48 9.07 -0.27
C THR A 232 -19.66 8.08 0.86
N THR A 233 -19.01 8.32 1.98
CA THR A 233 -19.15 7.50 3.18
C THR A 233 -19.53 8.37 4.37
N ASP A 234 -20.37 7.84 5.27
CA ASP A 234 -20.59 8.41 6.59
C ASP A 234 -19.44 8.01 7.54
N ALA A 235 -18.20 8.16 7.07
CA ALA A 235 -17.02 7.57 7.66
C ALA A 235 -16.83 7.90 9.13
N VAL A 236 -16.50 6.86 9.88
CA VAL A 236 -15.97 6.97 11.23
C VAL A 236 -14.61 7.70 11.13
N ARG A 237 -14.50 8.88 11.73
CA ARG A 237 -13.21 9.56 11.89
C ARG A 237 -12.31 8.68 12.74
N GLU A 238 -11.35 8.09 12.10
CA GLU A 238 -10.39 7.24 12.80
C GLU A 238 -9.33 8.07 13.51
N LYS A 239 -8.93 7.59 14.70
CA LYS A 239 -7.84 8.22 15.46
C LYS A 239 -6.46 7.95 14.81
N ASP A 240 -6.35 6.86 14.05
CA ASP A 240 -5.10 6.46 13.38
C ASP A 240 -5.37 5.94 11.96
N PRO A 241 -5.14 6.76 10.93
CA PRO A 241 -5.35 6.39 9.53
C PRO A 241 -4.20 5.51 8.94
N THR A 242 -3.25 5.05 9.77
CA THR A 242 -2.12 4.22 9.30
C THR A 242 -2.65 2.89 8.75
N GLY A 243 -2.31 2.59 7.50
CA GLY A 243 -2.78 1.37 6.82
C GLY A 243 -4.17 1.45 6.18
N ALA A 244 -4.92 2.55 6.39
CA ALA A 244 -6.24 2.72 5.75
C ALA A 244 -6.15 2.72 4.22
N GLY A 245 -5.08 3.30 3.65
CA GLY A 245 -4.79 3.27 2.23
C GLY A 245 -4.55 1.85 1.71
N ASP A 246 -3.81 1.05 2.47
CA ASP A 246 -3.52 -0.36 2.11
C ASP A 246 -4.79 -1.21 2.18
N ALA A 247 -5.61 -0.99 3.22
CA ALA A 247 -6.92 -1.63 3.37
C ALA A 247 -7.83 -1.30 2.18
N PHE A 248 -7.90 -0.01 1.82
CA PHE A 248 -8.65 0.45 0.66
C PHE A 248 -8.20 -0.30 -0.60
N ASN A 249 -6.90 -0.32 -0.87
CA ASN A 249 -6.33 -0.93 -2.07
C ASN A 249 -6.63 -2.44 -2.14
N GLY A 250 -6.39 -3.16 -1.04
CA GLY A 250 -6.59 -4.62 -0.97
C GLY A 250 -8.05 -5.02 -1.19
N VAL A 251 -8.98 -4.40 -0.46
CA VAL A 251 -10.42 -4.70 -0.56
C VAL A 251 -10.99 -4.29 -1.91
N LEU A 252 -10.61 -3.10 -2.43
CA LEU A 252 -11.05 -2.62 -3.73
C LEU A 252 -10.67 -3.60 -4.85
N LEU A 253 -9.38 -3.95 -4.93
CA LEU A 253 -8.87 -4.84 -5.99
C LEU A 253 -9.47 -6.24 -5.88
N ALA A 254 -9.57 -6.80 -4.66
CA ALA A 254 -10.24 -8.08 -4.45
C ALA A 254 -11.70 -8.06 -4.92
N SER A 255 -12.44 -6.99 -4.61
CA SER A 255 -13.85 -6.82 -5.00
C SER A 255 -14.01 -6.68 -6.51
N LEU A 256 -13.14 -5.92 -7.19
CA LEU A 256 -13.15 -5.77 -8.64
C LEU A 256 -12.83 -7.10 -9.36
N VAL A 257 -11.86 -7.85 -8.83
CA VAL A 257 -11.51 -9.19 -9.36
C VAL A 257 -12.67 -10.18 -9.19
N ALA A 258 -13.39 -10.09 -8.08
CA ALA A 258 -14.61 -10.89 -7.85
C ALA A 258 -15.79 -10.49 -8.73
N GLY A 259 -15.64 -9.46 -9.58
CA GLY A 259 -16.65 -9.03 -10.53
C GLY A 259 -17.70 -8.07 -9.97
N ARG A 260 -17.46 -7.47 -8.79
CA ARG A 260 -18.33 -6.40 -8.28
C ARG A 260 -18.26 -5.18 -9.20
N SER A 261 -19.35 -4.42 -9.27
CA SER A 261 -19.33 -3.12 -9.94
C SER A 261 -18.34 -2.17 -9.21
N PRO A 262 -17.76 -1.17 -9.89
CA PRO A 262 -16.86 -0.22 -9.25
C PRO A 262 -17.47 0.48 -8.03
N GLY A 263 -18.74 0.86 -8.09
CA GLY A 263 -19.45 1.45 -6.96
C GLY A 263 -19.58 0.49 -5.78
N ASP A 264 -19.98 -0.77 -6.04
CA ASP A 264 -20.06 -1.80 -4.99
C ASP A 264 -18.68 -2.18 -4.43
N ALA A 265 -17.63 -2.14 -5.26
CA ALA A 265 -16.28 -2.41 -4.82
C ALA A 265 -15.77 -1.32 -3.86
N ILE A 266 -16.06 -0.05 -4.14
CA ILE A 266 -15.74 1.07 -3.22
C ILE A 266 -16.59 0.96 -1.93
N ALA A 267 -17.89 0.66 -2.03
CA ALA A 267 -18.76 0.48 -0.87
C ALA A 267 -18.25 -0.62 0.06
N ALA A 268 -17.82 -1.76 -0.52
CA ALA A 268 -17.24 -2.86 0.23
C ALA A 268 -15.99 -2.48 1.05
N VAL A 269 -15.19 -1.50 0.58
CA VAL A 269 -14.05 -1.00 1.34
C VAL A 269 -14.53 -0.36 2.65
N PHE A 270 -15.51 0.54 2.57
CA PHE A 270 -16.01 1.25 3.74
C PHE A 270 -16.73 0.32 4.72
N GLU A 271 -17.52 -0.63 4.21
CA GLU A 271 -18.20 -1.65 5.03
C GLU A 271 -17.19 -2.53 5.78
N THR A 272 -16.16 -3.02 5.07
CA THR A 272 -15.12 -3.87 5.67
C THR A 272 -14.34 -3.11 6.74
N TYR A 273 -13.96 -1.87 6.44
CA TYR A 273 -13.22 -1.02 7.36
C TYR A 273 -14.03 -0.71 8.63
N ALA A 274 -15.31 -0.36 8.49
CA ALA A 274 -16.21 -0.12 9.60
C ALA A 274 -16.42 -1.37 10.47
N ALA A 275 -16.50 -2.56 9.87
CA ALA A 275 -16.67 -3.82 10.60
C ALA A 275 -15.47 -4.16 11.51
N VAL A 276 -14.27 -3.77 11.11
CA VAL A 276 -13.02 -4.03 11.85
C VAL A 276 -12.75 -2.95 12.92
N HIS A 277 -13.04 -1.69 12.62
CA HIS A 277 -12.65 -0.55 13.47
C HIS A 277 -13.83 0.12 14.20
N GLY A 278 -15.07 -0.21 13.85
CA GLY A 278 -16.29 0.37 14.43
C GLY A 278 -16.77 -0.29 15.73
N LYS A 279 -15.91 -1.09 16.40
CA LYS A 279 -16.22 -1.78 17.67
C LYS A 279 -15.57 -1.10 18.86
#